data_2cbeb143354d92be552da148006d9908
#
_entry.id   2cbeb143354d92be552da148006d9908
#
_cell.length_a   1.000
_cell.length_b   1.000
_cell.length_c   1.000
_cell.angle_alpha   90.00
_cell.angle_beta   90.00
_cell.angle_gamma   90.00
#
_symmetry.space_group_name_H-M   'P 1'
#
loop_
_entity.id
_entity.type
_entity.pdbx_description
1 polymer ?
#
loop_
_entity_poly.entity_id
_entity_poly.type
_entity_poly.pdbx_seq_one_letter_code
_entity_poly.pdbx_strand_id
1 'polypeptide(L)'
;MVLGRDVGGARVTITDVTNGHILATGLQLGDSGDQNQIMRTPRMMEEPIYSSRPSAVFTATLALQKPTFVEISAEGPLAYPAALQKTSKTLLLVPGQDLTHDGIVLHLYGYLVEIEQPRPPEALIAKDDVKLRASVRTLSGSLVRPHGDWDSRKIRIYGEILIGDRIVERLQMFYDEVSRTFEAPFFVPLPTDAPDGIMLRVVAADPAGGNFGVSQATFPVLNERRPATRR
;
A
#
# COMPACT_ATOMS: atom_id res chain seq x y z
N MET A 1 8.92 -6.22 7.87
CA MET A 1 9.61 -5.27 6.95
C MET A 1 9.33 -3.86 7.43
N VAL A 2 10.28 -2.95 7.26
CA VAL A 2 10.15 -1.53 7.60
C VAL A 2 9.79 -0.76 6.33
N LEU A 3 9.00 0.33 6.44
CA LEU A 3 8.77 1.23 5.31
C LEU A 3 10.06 1.96 4.99
N GLY A 4 10.65 1.65 3.84
CA GLY A 4 11.91 2.21 3.40
C GLY A 4 11.73 3.41 2.46
N ARG A 5 12.87 3.95 2.01
CA ARG A 5 12.95 5.07 1.07
C ARG A 5 12.22 4.80 -0.25
N ASP A 6 12.26 3.56 -0.73
CA ASP A 6 11.68 3.17 -2.03
C ASP A 6 10.16 3.36 -2.11
N VAL A 7 9.50 3.37 -0.96
CA VAL A 7 8.06 3.63 -0.85
C VAL A 7 7.76 5.01 -0.23
N GLY A 8 8.78 5.88 -0.13
CA GLY A 8 8.68 7.23 0.42
C GLY A 8 8.71 7.29 1.95
N GLY A 9 8.95 6.17 2.64
CA GLY A 9 8.97 6.11 4.09
C GLY A 9 7.63 6.43 4.73
N ALA A 10 7.68 6.94 5.96
CA ALA A 10 6.51 7.36 6.73
C ALA A 10 6.72 8.72 7.39
N ARG A 11 5.65 9.49 7.54
CA ARG A 11 5.61 10.66 8.41
C ARG A 11 5.28 10.20 9.83
N VAL A 12 6.11 10.60 10.79
CA VAL A 12 5.87 10.34 12.21
C VAL A 12 5.53 11.66 12.90
N THR A 13 4.54 11.63 13.79
CA THR A 13 4.14 12.78 14.59
C THR A 13 3.94 12.33 16.02
N ILE A 14 4.49 13.08 16.98
CA ILE A 14 4.32 12.88 18.41
C ILE A 14 3.52 14.06 18.95
N THR A 15 2.37 13.78 19.54
CA THR A 15 1.43 14.79 20.01
C THR A 15 1.14 14.58 21.50
N ASP A 16 1.15 15.64 22.29
CA ASP A 16 0.66 15.62 23.68
C ASP A 16 -0.86 15.44 23.66
N VAL A 17 -1.34 14.35 24.21
CA VAL A 17 -2.78 14.01 24.24
C VAL A 17 -3.60 15.01 25.04
N THR A 18 -2.98 15.67 26.05
CA THR A 18 -3.69 16.57 26.96
C THR A 18 -4.14 17.87 26.29
N ASN A 19 -3.30 18.40 25.39
CA ASN A 19 -3.51 19.72 24.79
C ASN A 19 -3.45 19.74 23.26
N GLY A 20 -3.14 18.60 22.63
CA GLY A 20 -3.04 18.47 21.17
C GLY A 20 -1.78 19.10 20.57
N HIS A 21 -0.80 19.54 21.39
CA HIS A 21 0.42 20.14 20.87
C HIS A 21 1.32 19.08 20.23
N ILE A 22 1.83 19.37 19.02
CA ILE A 22 2.83 18.55 18.37
C ILE A 22 4.17 18.79 19.06
N LEU A 23 4.70 17.73 19.69
CA LEU A 23 6.00 17.74 20.36
C LEU A 23 7.15 17.48 19.40
N ALA A 24 6.93 16.64 18.40
CA ALA A 24 7.88 16.38 17.32
C ALA A 24 7.17 15.85 16.08
N THR A 25 7.73 16.13 14.92
CA THR A 25 7.30 15.53 13.64
C THR A 25 8.50 15.38 12.73
N GLY A 26 8.47 14.38 11.85
CA GLY A 26 9.52 14.16 10.86
C GLY A 26 9.24 12.98 9.97
N LEU A 27 10.21 12.68 9.13
CA LEU A 27 10.14 11.56 8.19
C LEU A 27 11.00 10.40 8.69
N GLN A 28 10.42 9.22 8.71
CA GLN A 28 11.16 7.98 8.85
C GLN A 28 11.65 7.58 7.46
N LEU A 29 12.95 7.75 7.22
CA LEU A 29 13.62 7.43 5.96
C LEU A 29 14.81 6.53 6.23
N GLY A 30 15.11 5.66 5.25
CA GLY A 30 16.21 4.69 5.30
C GLY A 30 15.85 3.47 4.47
N ASP A 31 16.54 2.37 4.68
CA ASP A 31 16.25 1.12 3.99
C ASP A 31 15.16 0.32 4.69
N SER A 32 14.56 -0.61 3.96
CA SER A 32 13.50 -1.49 4.51
C SER A 32 14.00 -2.53 5.52
N GLY A 33 15.28 -2.47 5.89
CA GLY A 33 15.94 -3.38 6.81
C GLY A 33 16.36 -4.71 6.15
N ASP A 34 17.14 -5.49 6.89
CA ASP A 34 17.54 -6.83 6.45
C ASP A 34 16.36 -7.80 6.58
N GLN A 35 15.85 -8.26 5.44
CA GLN A 35 14.70 -9.17 5.39
C GLN A 35 14.98 -10.51 6.06
N ASN A 36 16.20 -11.07 5.93
CA ASN A 36 16.55 -12.33 6.57
C ASN A 36 16.60 -12.17 8.08
N GLN A 37 17.20 -11.09 8.55
CA GLN A 37 17.23 -10.77 9.97
C GLN A 37 15.83 -10.52 10.54
N ILE A 38 14.98 -9.78 9.83
CA ILE A 38 13.62 -9.43 10.29
C ILE A 38 12.65 -10.63 10.22
N MET A 39 12.75 -11.50 9.22
CA MET A 39 11.73 -12.50 8.92
C MET A 39 12.13 -13.94 9.23
N ARG A 40 13.43 -14.27 9.26
CA ARG A 40 13.90 -15.66 9.24
C ARG A 40 14.85 -16.03 10.37
N THR A 41 15.51 -15.06 11.01
CA THR A 41 16.46 -15.36 12.08
C THR A 41 15.74 -15.59 13.40
N PRO A 42 15.88 -16.76 14.05
CA PRO A 42 15.38 -16.98 15.41
C PRO A 42 16.01 -15.98 16.39
N ARG A 43 15.26 -15.51 17.36
CA ARG A 43 15.69 -14.44 18.28
C ARG A 43 15.44 -14.78 19.71
N MET A 44 16.25 -14.17 20.56
CA MET A 44 16.01 -14.14 21.98
C MET A 44 15.04 -13.00 22.34
N MET A 45 14.39 -13.13 23.47
CA MET A 45 13.59 -12.07 24.06
C MET A 45 14.49 -10.85 24.28
N GLU A 46 14.00 -9.64 23.91
CA GLU A 46 14.71 -8.35 24.02
C GLU A 46 15.79 -8.04 22.96
N GLU A 47 16.09 -8.92 22.02
CA GLU A 47 16.95 -8.54 20.90
C GLU A 47 16.26 -7.52 19.97
N PRO A 48 16.96 -6.42 19.59
CA PRO A 48 16.39 -5.44 18.66
C PRO A 48 16.16 -6.05 17.28
N ILE A 49 14.98 -5.79 16.73
CA ILE A 49 14.52 -6.39 15.50
C ILE A 49 14.62 -5.42 14.31
N TYR A 50 14.17 -4.20 14.54
CA TYR A 50 13.98 -3.20 13.50
C TYR A 50 15.03 -2.10 13.52
N SER A 51 15.76 -1.94 14.62
CA SER A 51 16.79 -0.93 14.79
C SER A 51 18.16 -1.33 14.24
N SER A 52 18.28 -2.50 13.62
CA SER A 52 19.51 -2.90 12.92
C SER A 52 19.78 -1.98 11.74
N ARG A 53 20.99 -1.42 11.65
CA ARG A 53 21.37 -0.63 10.47
C ARG A 53 21.42 -1.53 9.22
N PRO A 54 20.88 -1.07 8.07
CA PRO A 54 20.49 0.30 7.70
C PRO A 54 18.97 0.59 7.81
N SER A 55 18.20 -0.10 8.66
CA SER A 55 16.74 0.07 8.77
C SER A 55 16.33 1.52 9.01
N ALA A 56 15.20 1.90 8.41
CA ALA A 56 14.62 3.21 8.59
C ALA A 56 14.07 3.40 10.02
N VAL A 57 14.53 4.44 10.70
CA VAL A 57 14.11 4.80 12.06
C VAL A 57 13.86 6.31 12.11
N PHE A 58 12.85 6.74 12.86
CA PHE A 58 12.66 8.12 13.26
C PHE A 58 13.10 8.29 14.72
N THR A 59 13.96 9.27 14.99
CA THR A 59 14.45 9.58 16.33
C THR A 59 14.09 11.02 16.68
N ALA A 60 13.58 11.23 17.90
CA ALA A 60 13.26 12.55 18.42
C ALA A 60 13.69 12.67 19.88
N THR A 61 14.22 13.85 20.25
CA THR A 61 14.48 14.23 21.65
C THR A 61 13.41 15.20 22.10
N LEU A 62 12.73 14.88 23.19
CA LEU A 62 11.64 15.68 23.74
C LEU A 62 12.05 16.32 25.09
N ALA A 63 11.89 17.64 25.20
CA ALA A 63 12.17 18.37 26.44
C ALA A 63 10.95 18.35 27.39
N LEU A 64 10.62 17.18 27.94
CA LEU A 64 9.48 17.00 28.85
C LEU A 64 9.84 17.47 30.27
N GLN A 65 8.96 18.27 30.90
CA GLN A 65 9.13 18.74 32.28
C GLN A 65 8.40 17.87 33.29
N LYS A 66 7.45 17.04 32.86
CA LYS A 66 6.63 16.14 33.67
C LYS A 66 6.25 14.90 32.87
N PRO A 67 5.83 13.81 33.52
CA PRO A 67 5.24 12.68 32.84
C PRO A 67 4.08 13.14 31.92
N THR A 68 4.13 12.76 30.64
CA THR A 68 3.22 13.25 29.62
C THR A 68 2.67 12.08 28.80
N PHE A 69 1.35 11.98 28.65
CA PHE A 69 0.75 11.05 27.71
C PHE A 69 0.88 11.61 26.31
N VAL A 70 1.46 10.82 25.42
CA VAL A 70 1.64 11.18 24.03
C VAL A 70 0.97 10.17 23.12
N GLU A 71 0.45 10.66 21.99
CA GLU A 71 0.11 9.84 20.83
C GLU A 71 1.27 9.91 19.85
N ILE A 72 1.81 8.76 19.48
CA ILE A 72 2.76 8.62 18.39
C ILE A 72 2.02 8.03 17.21
N SER A 73 1.91 8.79 16.12
CA SER A 73 1.27 8.36 14.89
C SER A 73 2.29 8.22 13.75
N ALA A 74 2.05 7.25 12.88
CA ALA A 74 2.80 7.06 11.63
C ALA A 74 1.82 6.98 10.46
N GLU A 75 2.15 7.66 9.37
CA GLU A 75 1.39 7.72 8.13
C GLU A 75 2.32 7.41 6.95
N GLY A 76 1.99 6.41 6.16
CA GLY A 76 2.78 5.95 5.01
C GLY A 76 2.11 4.80 4.27
N PRO A 77 2.66 4.37 3.15
CA PRO A 77 3.85 4.84 2.44
C PRO A 77 3.60 6.16 1.68
N LEU A 78 4.48 7.13 1.83
CA LEU A 78 4.24 8.50 1.33
C LEU A 78 4.35 8.63 -0.20
N ALA A 79 5.07 7.73 -0.87
CA ALA A 79 5.16 7.72 -2.34
C ALA A 79 3.88 7.19 -3.02
N TYR A 80 2.95 6.60 -2.26
CA TYR A 80 1.72 5.97 -2.77
C TYR A 80 0.48 6.53 -2.07
N PRO A 81 0.03 7.74 -2.41
CA PRO A 81 -1.11 8.39 -1.73
C PRO A 81 -2.40 7.57 -1.72
N ALA A 82 -2.64 6.78 -2.79
CA ALA A 82 -3.82 5.90 -2.87
C ALA A 82 -3.78 4.71 -1.90
N ALA A 83 -2.60 4.35 -1.39
CA ALA A 83 -2.39 3.26 -0.44
C ALA A 83 -1.96 3.76 0.95
N LEU A 84 -2.12 5.06 1.21
CA LEU A 84 -1.72 5.67 2.47
C LEU A 84 -2.48 5.06 3.64
N GLN A 85 -1.74 4.62 4.64
CA GLN A 85 -2.27 4.07 5.89
C GLN A 85 -1.80 4.92 7.07
N LYS A 86 -2.59 4.94 8.12
CA LYS A 86 -2.24 5.61 9.37
C LYS A 86 -2.45 4.67 10.55
N THR A 87 -1.51 4.69 11.48
CA THR A 87 -1.61 3.99 12.76
C THR A 87 -1.10 4.88 13.88
N SER A 88 -1.54 4.65 15.10
CA SER A 88 -1.02 5.35 16.26
C SER A 88 -0.96 4.47 17.51
N LYS A 89 -0.17 4.91 18.47
CA LYS A 89 -0.07 4.32 19.80
C LYS A 89 0.05 5.42 20.85
N THR A 90 -0.77 5.32 21.88
CA THR A 90 -0.70 6.21 23.04
C THR A 90 0.09 5.57 24.17
N LEU A 91 1.01 6.32 24.78
CA LEU A 91 1.81 5.87 25.91
C LEU A 91 2.22 7.04 26.79
N LEU A 92 2.63 6.72 28.03
CA LEU A 92 3.20 7.68 28.97
C LEU A 92 4.71 7.77 28.73
N LEU A 93 5.21 8.99 28.48
CA LEU A 93 6.64 9.28 28.52
C LEU A 93 7.01 9.95 29.83
N VAL A 94 8.17 9.56 30.39
CA VAL A 94 8.68 10.08 31.66
C VAL A 94 9.97 10.86 31.38
N PRO A 95 10.13 12.09 31.89
CA PRO A 95 11.36 12.87 31.71
C PRO A 95 12.61 12.09 32.16
N GLY A 96 13.68 12.21 31.40
CA GLY A 96 14.96 11.57 31.71
C GLY A 96 14.99 10.05 31.44
N GLN A 97 13.96 9.50 30.83
CA GLN A 97 13.91 8.08 30.41
C GLN A 97 13.95 7.99 28.89
N ASP A 98 14.93 7.27 28.37
CA ASP A 98 15.05 7.00 26.93
C ASP A 98 14.36 5.69 26.57
N LEU A 99 13.70 5.66 25.41
CA LEU A 99 13.23 4.42 24.80
C LEU A 99 14.39 3.81 24.02
N THR A 100 14.80 2.63 24.43
CA THR A 100 15.95 1.91 23.88
C THR A 100 15.52 0.75 22.96
N HIS A 101 16.49 0.03 22.39
CA HIS A 101 16.29 -1.09 21.48
C HIS A 101 15.50 -0.67 20.23
N ASP A 102 14.42 -1.37 19.91
CA ASP A 102 13.54 -1.01 18.77
C ASP A 102 12.62 0.20 19.07
N GLY A 103 12.64 0.71 20.31
CA GLY A 103 11.79 1.83 20.73
C GLY A 103 10.29 1.51 20.55
N ILE A 104 9.58 2.35 19.81
CA ILE A 104 8.15 2.16 19.51
C ILE A 104 8.00 1.62 18.09
N VAL A 105 7.44 0.41 17.99
CA VAL A 105 7.08 -0.19 16.70
C VAL A 105 5.60 0.08 16.43
N LEU A 106 5.32 0.69 15.29
CA LEU A 106 3.97 0.92 14.76
C LEU A 106 3.75 0.06 13.52
N HIS A 107 2.64 -0.67 13.49
CA HIS A 107 2.30 -1.57 12.39
C HIS A 107 1.33 -0.89 11.42
N LEU A 108 1.69 -0.88 10.14
CA LEU A 108 0.83 -0.48 9.03
C LEU A 108 0.44 -1.73 8.24
N TYR A 109 -0.85 -1.86 7.93
CA TYR A 109 -1.42 -3.02 7.24
C TYR A 109 -1.92 -2.60 5.87
N GLY A 110 -1.61 -3.39 4.83
CA GLY A 110 -2.11 -3.14 3.49
C GLY A 110 -1.22 -3.67 2.37
N TYR A 111 -1.69 -3.44 1.14
CA TYR A 111 -0.96 -3.72 -0.09
C TYR A 111 -0.94 -2.49 -0.98
N LEU A 112 0.16 -2.32 -1.72
CA LEU A 112 0.24 -1.45 -2.88
C LEU A 112 -0.35 -2.21 -4.07
N VAL A 113 -1.43 -1.69 -4.64
CA VAL A 113 -2.04 -2.22 -5.85
C VAL A 113 -2.01 -1.14 -6.91
N GLU A 114 -1.50 -1.45 -8.09
CA GLU A 114 -1.40 -0.51 -9.21
C GLU A 114 -1.93 -1.16 -10.49
N ILE A 115 -2.95 -0.55 -11.10
CA ILE A 115 -3.43 -0.95 -12.43
C ILE A 115 -2.40 -0.44 -13.44
N GLU A 116 -1.78 -1.36 -14.18
CA GLU A 116 -0.77 -1.06 -15.19
C GLU A 116 -1.37 -0.99 -16.61
N GLN A 117 -2.44 -1.77 -16.84
CA GLN A 117 -3.19 -1.77 -18.09
C GLN A 117 -4.67 -2.07 -17.84
N PRO A 118 -5.61 -1.42 -18.57
CA PRO A 118 -5.37 -0.24 -19.40
C PRO A 118 -4.91 0.97 -18.58
N ARG A 119 -4.29 1.96 -19.22
CA ARG A 119 -3.78 3.16 -18.54
C ARG A 119 -4.72 4.35 -18.75
N PRO A 120 -5.17 5.04 -17.69
CA PRO A 120 -5.87 6.30 -17.87
C PRO A 120 -4.96 7.35 -18.55
N PRO A 121 -5.46 8.22 -19.43
CA PRO A 121 -6.87 8.41 -19.83
C PRO A 121 -7.28 7.62 -21.09
N GLU A 122 -6.73 6.44 -21.34
CA GLU A 122 -7.05 5.61 -22.51
C GLU A 122 -8.55 5.31 -22.58
N ALA A 123 -9.15 5.46 -23.77
CA ALA A 123 -10.52 5.04 -23.99
C ALA A 123 -10.55 3.58 -24.47
N LEU A 124 -11.50 2.82 -23.95
CA LEU A 124 -11.71 1.44 -24.33
C LEU A 124 -12.68 1.36 -25.49
N ILE A 125 -12.44 0.43 -26.40
CA ILE A 125 -13.30 0.21 -27.55
C ILE A 125 -14.29 -0.91 -27.25
N ALA A 126 -15.56 -0.65 -27.44
CA ALA A 126 -16.62 -1.62 -27.23
C ALA A 126 -16.35 -2.93 -27.96
N LYS A 127 -16.62 -4.06 -27.31
CA LYS A 127 -16.41 -5.43 -27.81
C LYS A 127 -14.96 -5.85 -28.01
N ASP A 128 -13.98 -4.96 -27.73
CA ASP A 128 -12.59 -5.41 -27.70
C ASP A 128 -12.36 -6.36 -26.51
N ASP A 129 -11.48 -7.34 -26.73
CA ASP A 129 -10.91 -8.15 -25.66
C ASP A 129 -9.72 -7.41 -25.09
N VAL A 130 -9.84 -6.95 -23.86
CA VAL A 130 -8.83 -6.15 -23.17
C VAL A 130 -8.29 -6.94 -21.98
N LYS A 131 -7.01 -6.80 -21.72
CA LYS A 131 -6.37 -7.42 -20.57
C LYS A 131 -6.22 -6.41 -19.44
N LEU A 132 -6.88 -6.68 -18.30
CA LEU A 132 -6.61 -5.97 -17.05
C LEU A 132 -5.32 -6.52 -16.45
N ARG A 133 -4.34 -5.63 -16.22
CA ARG A 133 -3.06 -5.95 -15.56
C ARG A 133 -2.87 -5.10 -14.33
N ALA A 134 -2.42 -5.72 -13.25
CA ALA A 134 -2.07 -5.00 -12.04
C ALA A 134 -0.87 -5.62 -11.32
N SER A 135 -0.01 -4.79 -10.76
CA SER A 135 1.01 -5.22 -9.81
C SER A 135 0.46 -5.15 -8.39
N VAL A 136 0.92 -6.08 -7.56
CA VAL A 136 0.61 -6.13 -6.13
C VAL A 136 1.91 -6.25 -5.36
N ARG A 137 2.10 -5.34 -4.39
CA ARG A 137 3.28 -5.32 -3.51
C ARG A 137 2.83 -5.14 -2.07
N THR A 138 3.68 -5.51 -1.14
CA THR A 138 3.51 -5.11 0.28
C THR A 138 3.70 -3.60 0.43
N LEU A 139 3.26 -3.02 1.53
CA LEU A 139 3.51 -1.59 1.82
C LEU A 139 5.01 -1.23 1.84
N SER A 140 5.89 -2.20 2.09
CA SER A 140 7.35 -1.99 2.04
C SER A 140 7.95 -2.15 0.63
N GLY A 141 7.12 -2.35 -0.41
CA GLY A 141 7.54 -2.44 -1.81
C GLY A 141 7.87 -3.83 -2.31
N SER A 142 7.90 -4.87 -1.45
CA SER A 142 8.20 -6.25 -1.87
C SER A 142 7.11 -6.83 -2.76
N LEU A 143 7.51 -7.49 -3.84
CA LEU A 143 6.60 -8.09 -4.80
C LEU A 143 5.82 -9.26 -4.18
N VAL A 144 4.50 -9.27 -4.39
CA VAL A 144 3.60 -10.38 -4.09
C VAL A 144 3.53 -11.27 -5.33
N ARG A 145 3.91 -12.55 -5.19
CA ARG A 145 3.92 -13.52 -6.31
C ARG A 145 3.76 -14.95 -5.79
N PRO A 146 3.38 -15.91 -6.64
CA PRO A 146 3.37 -17.33 -6.26
C PRO A 146 4.76 -17.80 -5.82
N HIS A 147 4.81 -18.61 -4.79
CA HIS A 147 6.04 -19.21 -4.24
C HIS A 147 7.11 -18.18 -3.80
N GLY A 148 6.76 -16.89 -3.69
CA GLY A 148 7.65 -15.85 -3.16
C GLY A 148 7.61 -15.78 -1.63
N ASP A 149 8.43 -14.91 -1.06
CA ASP A 149 8.39 -14.60 0.38
C ASP A 149 7.01 -14.06 0.79
N TRP A 150 6.36 -13.33 -0.13
CA TRP A 150 4.98 -12.89 -0.06
C TRP A 150 4.15 -13.70 -1.06
N ASP A 151 3.71 -14.87 -0.61
CA ASP A 151 3.07 -15.85 -1.47
C ASP A 151 1.62 -15.46 -1.80
N SER A 152 1.38 -15.09 -3.06
CA SER A 152 0.06 -14.68 -3.55
C SER A 152 -1.02 -15.75 -3.44
N ARG A 153 -0.67 -17.05 -3.30
CA ARG A 153 -1.64 -18.14 -3.11
C ARG A 153 -2.40 -18.05 -1.78
N LYS A 154 -1.88 -17.26 -0.82
CA LYS A 154 -2.52 -16.99 0.47
C LYS A 154 -3.41 -15.74 0.44
N ILE A 155 -3.42 -15.01 -0.67
CA ILE A 155 -4.08 -13.72 -0.84
C ILE A 155 -5.11 -13.86 -1.96
N ARG A 156 -6.28 -13.28 -1.80
CA ARG A 156 -7.27 -13.18 -2.87
C ARG A 156 -6.98 -11.93 -3.70
N ILE A 157 -6.65 -12.12 -4.98
CA ILE A 157 -6.41 -11.04 -5.93
C ILE A 157 -7.39 -11.19 -7.07
N TYR A 158 -8.23 -10.17 -7.28
CA TYR A 158 -9.29 -10.21 -8.28
C TYR A 158 -9.58 -8.80 -8.83
N GLY A 159 -10.08 -8.77 -10.07
CA GLY A 159 -10.60 -7.58 -10.70
C GLY A 159 -12.12 -7.47 -10.56
N GLU A 160 -12.63 -6.26 -10.67
CA GLU A 160 -14.05 -5.97 -10.76
C GLU A 160 -14.29 -4.95 -11.87
N ILE A 161 -15.34 -5.18 -12.67
CA ILE A 161 -15.86 -4.21 -13.61
C ILE A 161 -17.11 -3.61 -13.01
N LEU A 162 -17.16 -2.27 -12.91
CA LEU A 162 -18.29 -1.55 -12.38
C LEU A 162 -18.86 -0.61 -13.46
N ILE A 163 -20.19 -0.52 -13.49
CA ILE A 163 -20.93 0.50 -14.22
C ILE A 163 -21.71 1.31 -13.18
N GLY A 164 -21.34 2.58 -13.04
CA GLY A 164 -21.70 3.35 -11.87
C GLY A 164 -21.16 2.67 -10.60
N ASP A 165 -22.03 2.46 -9.60
CA ASP A 165 -21.64 1.79 -8.34
C ASP A 165 -21.90 0.28 -8.35
N ARG A 166 -22.43 -0.27 -9.46
CA ARG A 166 -22.77 -1.69 -9.54
C ARG A 166 -21.65 -2.51 -10.12
N ILE A 167 -21.20 -3.53 -9.39
CA ILE A 167 -20.30 -4.56 -9.90
C ILE A 167 -21.09 -5.40 -10.92
N VAL A 168 -20.66 -5.38 -12.18
CA VAL A 168 -21.27 -6.16 -13.27
C VAL A 168 -20.53 -7.45 -13.52
N GLU A 169 -19.23 -7.48 -13.23
CA GLU A 169 -18.41 -8.68 -13.41
C GLU A 169 -17.27 -8.71 -12.38
N ARG A 170 -16.90 -9.93 -11.96
CA ARG A 170 -15.70 -10.21 -11.19
C ARG A 170 -14.75 -11.06 -12.01
N LEU A 171 -13.51 -10.61 -12.10
CA LEU A 171 -12.46 -11.23 -12.88
C LEU A 171 -11.50 -11.98 -11.95
N GLN A 172 -11.32 -13.27 -12.19
CA GLN A 172 -10.25 -14.00 -11.56
C GLN A 172 -8.92 -13.62 -12.21
N MET A 173 -7.99 -13.09 -11.42
CA MET A 173 -6.69 -12.68 -11.92
C MET A 173 -5.65 -13.76 -11.66
N PHE A 174 -4.80 -14.00 -12.65
CA PHE A 174 -3.70 -14.96 -12.59
C PHE A 174 -2.36 -14.25 -12.74
N TYR A 175 -1.37 -14.73 -12.00
CA TYR A 175 -0.03 -14.18 -12.07
C TYR A 175 0.68 -14.62 -13.35
N ASP A 176 1.23 -13.66 -14.07
CA ASP A 176 2.09 -13.89 -15.24
C ASP A 176 3.55 -13.64 -14.86
N GLU A 177 4.40 -14.64 -15.03
CA GLU A 177 5.82 -14.59 -14.65
C GLU A 177 6.65 -13.65 -15.54
N VAL A 178 6.22 -13.40 -16.77
CA VAL A 178 6.94 -12.56 -17.73
C VAL A 178 6.72 -11.09 -17.41
N SER A 179 5.45 -10.68 -17.31
CA SER A 179 5.09 -9.31 -16.95
C SER A 179 5.27 -9.02 -15.46
N ARG A 180 5.32 -10.05 -14.61
CA ARG A 180 5.30 -9.99 -13.14
C ARG A 180 4.07 -9.27 -12.59
N THR A 181 2.95 -9.41 -13.27
CA THR A 181 1.66 -8.80 -12.91
C THR A 181 0.58 -9.86 -12.78
N PHE A 182 -0.52 -9.49 -12.14
CA PHE A 182 -1.75 -10.26 -12.15
C PHE A 182 -2.59 -9.79 -13.34
N GLU A 183 -3.12 -10.74 -14.12
CA GLU A 183 -3.80 -10.47 -15.37
C GLU A 183 -5.14 -11.19 -15.44
N ALA A 184 -6.13 -10.53 -16.06
CA ALA A 184 -7.40 -11.11 -16.45
C ALA A 184 -7.89 -10.51 -17.76
N PRO A 185 -8.35 -11.30 -18.73
CA PRO A 185 -9.04 -10.78 -19.91
C PRO A 185 -10.47 -10.37 -19.54
N PHE A 186 -11.00 -9.38 -20.25
CA PHE A 186 -12.41 -9.00 -20.17
C PHE A 186 -12.88 -8.38 -21.47
N PHE A 187 -14.18 -8.48 -21.75
CA PHE A 187 -14.80 -7.82 -22.88
C PHE A 187 -15.35 -6.44 -22.49
N VAL A 188 -15.01 -5.44 -23.30
CA VAL A 188 -15.51 -4.07 -23.08
C VAL A 188 -17.00 -4.03 -23.43
N PRO A 189 -17.90 -3.56 -22.51
CA PRO A 189 -19.32 -3.44 -22.79
C PRO A 189 -19.61 -2.41 -23.87
N LEU A 190 -20.87 -2.37 -24.33
CA LEU A 190 -21.32 -1.31 -25.26
C LEU A 190 -21.44 0.03 -24.51
N PRO A 191 -21.23 1.17 -25.19
CA PRO A 191 -21.47 2.50 -24.59
C PRO A 191 -22.92 2.71 -24.15
N THR A 192 -23.88 2.02 -24.78
CA THR A 192 -25.29 2.04 -24.37
C THR A 192 -25.50 1.43 -22.98
N ASP A 193 -24.69 0.46 -22.62
CA ASP A 193 -24.76 -0.22 -21.32
C ASP A 193 -23.91 0.50 -20.25
N ALA A 194 -22.91 1.28 -20.71
CA ALA A 194 -21.97 2.02 -19.86
C ALA A 194 -21.79 3.47 -20.40
N PRO A 195 -22.83 4.32 -20.34
CA PRO A 195 -22.81 5.67 -20.94
C PRO A 195 -21.73 6.58 -20.33
N ASP A 196 -21.46 6.42 -19.04
CA ASP A 196 -20.41 7.17 -18.31
C ASP A 196 -19.07 6.42 -18.27
N GLY A 197 -18.93 5.35 -19.05
CA GLY A 197 -17.77 4.47 -19.05
C GLY A 197 -17.83 3.38 -17.99
N ILE A 198 -16.71 2.67 -17.82
CA ILE A 198 -16.57 1.63 -16.81
C ILE A 198 -15.47 1.99 -15.81
N MET A 199 -15.66 1.56 -14.58
CA MET A 199 -14.60 1.57 -13.58
C MET A 199 -14.00 0.17 -13.48
N LEU A 200 -12.69 0.06 -13.62
CA LEU A 200 -11.93 -1.13 -13.30
C LEU A 200 -11.36 -0.99 -11.90
N ARG A 201 -11.58 -1.99 -11.08
CA ARG A 201 -11.04 -2.07 -9.71
C ARG A 201 -10.28 -3.36 -9.54
N VAL A 202 -9.10 -3.29 -8.96
CA VAL A 202 -8.32 -4.47 -8.55
C VAL A 202 -8.20 -4.47 -7.04
N VAL A 203 -8.50 -5.60 -6.43
CA VAL A 203 -8.48 -5.80 -4.99
C VAL A 203 -7.47 -6.90 -4.64
N ALA A 204 -6.62 -6.61 -3.67
CA ALA A 204 -5.79 -7.60 -2.99
C ALA A 204 -6.29 -7.72 -1.54
N ALA A 205 -6.66 -8.93 -1.12
CA ALA A 205 -7.29 -9.17 0.17
C ALA A 205 -6.68 -10.36 0.90
N ASP A 206 -6.10 -10.11 2.06
CA ASP A 206 -5.65 -11.09 3.04
C ASP A 206 -6.41 -10.87 4.36
N PRO A 207 -7.62 -11.45 4.50
CA PRO A 207 -8.41 -11.28 5.71
C PRO A 207 -7.75 -11.84 6.97
N ALA A 208 -6.92 -12.87 6.84
CA ALA A 208 -6.24 -13.50 7.97
C ALA A 208 -5.14 -12.60 8.54
N GLY A 209 -4.41 -11.89 7.67
CA GLY A 209 -3.39 -10.94 8.06
C GLY A 209 -3.90 -9.51 8.27
N GLY A 210 -5.18 -9.25 7.97
CA GLY A 210 -5.77 -7.90 8.04
C GLY A 210 -5.23 -6.93 6.98
N ASN A 211 -4.61 -7.45 5.90
CA ASN A 211 -4.02 -6.65 4.84
C ASN A 211 -4.96 -6.54 3.65
N PHE A 212 -5.26 -5.31 3.24
CA PHE A 212 -6.10 -5.03 2.07
C PHE A 212 -5.44 -3.95 1.22
N GLY A 213 -5.63 -4.05 -0.09
CA GLY A 213 -5.20 -3.03 -1.04
C GLY A 213 -6.18 -2.93 -2.18
N VAL A 214 -6.34 -1.74 -2.74
CA VAL A 214 -7.23 -1.48 -3.86
C VAL A 214 -6.61 -0.45 -4.79
N SER A 215 -6.79 -0.68 -6.10
CA SER A 215 -6.59 0.34 -7.14
C SER A 215 -7.82 0.39 -8.00
N GLN A 216 -8.21 1.57 -8.44
CA GLN A 216 -9.35 1.74 -9.34
C GLN A 216 -9.12 2.89 -10.30
N ALA A 217 -9.65 2.74 -11.52
CA ALA A 217 -9.60 3.76 -12.55
C ALA A 217 -10.84 3.68 -13.45
N THR A 218 -11.30 4.84 -13.92
CA THR A 218 -12.46 4.94 -14.80
C THR A 218 -12.00 5.14 -16.23
N PHE A 219 -12.65 4.45 -17.15
CA PHE A 219 -12.33 4.44 -18.57
C PHE A 219 -13.58 4.76 -19.41
N PRO A 220 -13.52 5.76 -20.29
CA PRO A 220 -14.59 5.99 -21.25
C PRO A 220 -14.67 4.83 -22.25
N VAL A 221 -15.88 4.47 -22.67
CA VAL A 221 -16.14 3.43 -23.65
C VAL A 221 -16.60 4.06 -24.96
N LEU A 222 -15.96 3.71 -26.07
CA LEU A 222 -16.26 4.22 -27.42
C LEU A 222 -16.66 3.06 -28.34
N ASN A 223 -17.51 3.35 -29.35
CA ASN A 223 -17.89 2.35 -30.35
C ASN A 223 -16.73 2.01 -31.29
N GLU A 224 -15.92 3.01 -31.67
CA GLU A 224 -14.82 2.88 -32.62
C GLU A 224 -13.63 3.75 -32.21
N ARG A 225 -12.43 3.37 -32.63
CA ARG A 225 -11.24 4.22 -32.48
C ARG A 225 -11.41 5.51 -33.28
N ARG A 226 -11.30 6.66 -32.63
CA ARG A 226 -11.22 7.93 -33.38
C ARG A 226 -9.98 7.89 -34.28
N PRO A 227 -10.12 8.16 -35.61
CA PRO A 227 -8.96 8.26 -36.48
C PRO A 227 -7.99 9.33 -35.91
N ALA A 228 -6.71 8.99 -35.87
CA ALA A 228 -5.70 9.95 -35.45
C ALA A 228 -5.72 11.17 -36.37
N THR A 229 -6.06 12.33 -35.83
CA THR A 229 -5.98 13.60 -36.61
C THR A 229 -4.50 13.85 -36.90
N ARG A 230 -4.08 13.61 -38.15
CA ARG A 230 -2.74 13.99 -38.58
C ARG A 230 -2.65 15.53 -38.48
N ARG A 231 -1.77 16.01 -37.63
CA ARG A 231 -1.26 17.38 -37.65
C ARG A 231 -0.01 17.47 -38.51
#